data_aced903eb16bce028593d70c6da28438
#
_entry.id   aced903eb16bce028593d70c6da28438
#
_cell.length_a   1.000
_cell.length_b   1.000
_cell.length_c   1.000
_cell.angle_alpha   90.00
_cell.angle_beta   90.00
_cell.angle_gamma   90.00
#
_symmetry.space_group_name_H-M   'P 1'
#
loop_
_entity.id
_entity.type
_entity.pdbx_description
1 polymer ?
#
loop_
_entity_poly.entity_id
_entity_poly.type
_entity_poly.pdbx_seq_one_letter_code
_entity_poly.pdbx_strand_id
1 'polypeptide(L)'
;AVISTITLYLSHYIIYLTSFWQSNDAGQSLFIGTLLGVGICLSFSVLLYFLMNAIKHRFGMYPLFTLLAFNSAAKLLVALDLASQIDLITNTATVWDLRDVLSENSEIGRVLRALVGYEATPDPMSVLIYSTSSVVFLLLCYVISASISKERV
;
A
#
# COMPACT_ATOMS: atom_id res chain seq x y z
N ALA A 1 -2.91 12.84 -10.69
CA ALA A 1 -3.09 11.73 -9.74
C ALA A 1 -1.98 11.72 -8.68
N VAL A 2 -0.70 11.54 -9.05
CA VAL A 2 0.43 11.42 -8.08
C VAL A 2 0.53 12.63 -7.15
N ILE A 3 0.49 13.86 -7.69
CA ILE A 3 0.57 15.09 -6.90
C ILE A 3 -0.60 15.17 -5.89
N SER A 4 -1.80 14.87 -6.33
CA SER A 4 -2.99 14.87 -5.46
C SER A 4 -2.86 13.87 -4.31
N THR A 5 -2.36 12.67 -4.59
CA THR A 5 -2.14 11.63 -3.57
C THR A 5 -1.08 12.07 -2.57
N ILE A 6 0.05 12.60 -3.04
CA ILE A 6 1.12 13.11 -2.17
C ILE A 6 0.61 14.24 -1.28
N THR A 7 -0.16 15.19 -1.84
CA THR A 7 -0.73 16.31 -1.09
C THR A 7 -1.67 15.82 0.01
N LEU A 8 -2.50 14.83 -0.27
CA LEU A 8 -3.42 14.22 0.69
C LEU A 8 -2.66 13.56 1.86
N TYR A 9 -1.66 12.75 1.57
CA TYR A 9 -0.84 12.11 2.61
C TYR A 9 -0.05 13.14 3.44
N LEU A 10 0.49 14.17 2.78
CA LEU A 10 1.23 15.23 3.45
C LEU A 10 0.32 16.03 4.40
N SER A 11 -0.92 16.35 3.98
CA SER A 11 -1.88 17.06 4.81
C SER A 11 -2.27 16.26 6.06
N HIS A 12 -2.54 14.96 5.92
CA HIS A 12 -2.81 14.08 7.06
C HIS A 12 -1.61 14.00 8.03
N TYR A 13 -0.40 13.92 7.48
CA TYR A 13 0.82 13.90 8.27
C TYR A 13 1.03 15.20 9.05
N ILE A 14 0.79 16.36 8.43
CA ILE A 14 0.89 17.67 9.09
C ILE A 14 -0.15 17.80 10.21
N ILE A 15 -1.40 17.38 9.98
CA ILE A 15 -2.45 17.41 11.01
C ILE A 15 -2.06 16.53 12.19
N TYR A 16 -1.53 15.34 11.93
CA TYR A 16 -1.04 14.44 12.97
C TYR A 16 0.11 15.06 13.76
N LEU A 17 1.07 15.66 13.07
CA LEU A 17 2.23 16.33 13.65
C LEU A 17 1.81 17.51 14.55
N THR A 18 0.89 18.34 14.08
CA THR A 18 0.41 19.52 14.85
C THR A 18 -0.40 19.09 16.07
N SER A 19 -1.19 18.04 15.98
CA SER A 19 -1.95 17.48 17.10
C SER A 19 -1.04 16.96 18.21
N PHE A 20 0.06 16.32 17.85
CA PHE A 20 1.05 15.80 18.79
C PHE A 20 1.95 16.92 19.39
N TRP A 21 2.27 17.94 18.60
CA TRP A 21 3.10 19.06 19.06
C TRP A 21 2.47 19.85 20.22
N GLN A 22 1.15 19.81 20.31
CA GLN A 22 0.37 20.50 21.33
C GLN A 22 0.43 19.81 22.71
N SER A 23 0.92 18.57 22.79
CA SER A 23 1.18 17.87 24.06
C SER A 23 2.63 18.19 24.52
N ASN A 24 2.75 18.90 25.61
CA ASN A 24 3.98 19.59 26.10
C ASN A 24 5.25 18.73 26.27
N ASP A 25 5.20 17.39 26.24
CA ASP A 25 6.36 16.51 26.46
C ASP A 25 6.79 15.66 25.25
N ALA A 26 6.08 15.74 24.15
CA ALA A 26 6.26 14.82 23.02
C ALA A 26 7.14 15.37 21.88
N GLY A 27 7.51 16.65 21.89
CA GLY A 27 8.17 17.30 20.76
C GLY A 27 9.53 16.69 20.39
N GLN A 28 10.36 16.35 21.36
CA GLN A 28 11.68 15.77 21.11
C GLN A 28 11.56 14.31 20.61
N SER A 29 10.70 13.51 21.20
CA SER A 29 10.44 12.13 20.78
C SER A 29 9.84 12.07 19.41
N LEU A 30 8.95 13.02 19.08
CA LEU A 30 8.32 13.15 17.76
C LEU A 30 9.35 13.51 16.69
N PHE A 31 10.26 14.44 16.97
CA PHE A 31 11.32 14.83 16.03
C PHE A 31 12.26 13.66 15.72
N ILE A 32 12.72 12.94 16.76
CA ILE A 32 13.59 11.77 16.61
C ILE A 32 12.85 10.67 15.83
N GLY A 33 11.59 10.37 16.17
CA GLY A 33 10.77 9.38 15.49
C GLY A 33 10.56 9.71 14.02
N THR A 34 10.29 10.97 13.70
CA THR A 34 10.13 11.45 12.33
C THR A 34 11.42 11.30 11.52
N LEU A 35 12.54 11.70 12.09
CA LEU A 35 13.85 11.63 11.43
C LEU A 35 14.26 10.17 11.15
N LEU A 36 14.06 9.29 12.12
CA LEU A 36 14.28 7.85 11.96
C LEU A 36 13.32 7.25 10.90
N GLY A 37 12.04 7.59 10.96
CA GLY A 37 11.04 7.12 10.00
C GLY A 37 11.37 7.54 8.56
N VAL A 38 11.74 8.80 8.36
CA VAL A 38 12.17 9.30 7.04
C VAL A 38 13.43 8.57 6.56
N GLY A 39 14.41 8.36 7.44
CA GLY A 39 15.64 7.62 7.11
C GLY A 39 15.35 6.19 6.66
N ILE A 40 14.50 5.47 7.38
CA ILE A 40 14.08 4.10 7.04
C ILE A 40 13.32 4.10 5.70
N CYS A 41 12.37 5.00 5.51
CA CYS A 41 11.60 5.10 4.26
C CYS A 41 12.49 5.42 3.05
N LEU A 42 13.46 6.30 3.19
CA LEU A 42 14.42 6.61 2.12
C LEU A 42 15.28 5.39 1.78
N SER A 43 15.83 4.72 2.79
CA SER A 43 16.62 3.51 2.60
C SER A 43 15.83 2.41 1.88
N PHE A 44 14.60 2.19 2.33
CA PHE A 44 13.70 1.21 1.70
C PHE A 44 13.34 1.59 0.26
N SER A 45 13.08 2.87 -0.01
CA SER A 45 12.77 3.37 -1.35
C SER A 45 13.93 3.18 -2.33
N VAL A 46 15.15 3.43 -1.87
CA VAL A 46 16.36 3.20 -2.66
C VAL A 46 16.54 1.72 -2.96
N LEU A 47 16.38 0.86 -1.94
CA LEU A 47 16.45 -0.59 -2.12
C LEU A 47 15.40 -1.09 -3.12
N LEU A 48 14.15 -0.63 -2.97
CA LEU A 48 13.05 -0.99 -3.88
C LEU A 48 13.33 -0.52 -5.31
N TYR A 49 13.89 0.68 -5.48
CA TYR A 49 14.28 1.20 -6.79
C TYR A 49 15.32 0.30 -7.47
N PHE A 50 16.39 -0.07 -6.77
CA PHE A 50 17.41 -0.97 -7.31
C PHE A 50 16.86 -2.35 -7.62
N LEU A 51 16.02 -2.90 -6.73
CA LEU A 51 15.35 -4.18 -6.94
C LEU A 51 14.47 -4.14 -8.19
N MET A 52 13.63 -3.11 -8.33
CA MET A 52 12.76 -2.96 -9.49
C MET A 52 13.55 -2.75 -10.77
N ASN A 53 14.66 -2.01 -10.74
CA ASN A 53 15.51 -1.81 -11.89
C ASN A 53 16.21 -3.11 -12.32
N ALA A 54 16.67 -3.92 -11.38
CA ALA A 54 17.25 -5.23 -11.66
C ALA A 54 16.23 -6.20 -12.28
N ILE A 55 15.02 -6.24 -11.72
CA ILE A 55 13.93 -7.08 -12.23
C ILE A 55 13.46 -6.60 -13.61
N LYS A 56 13.35 -5.29 -13.81
CA LYS A 56 12.98 -4.68 -15.09
C LYS A 56 13.92 -5.09 -16.22
N HIS A 57 15.21 -5.16 -15.94
CA HIS A 57 16.21 -5.57 -16.92
C HIS A 57 15.98 -7.01 -17.41
N ARG A 58 15.46 -7.89 -16.55
CA ARG A 58 15.23 -9.31 -16.87
C ARG A 58 13.82 -9.61 -17.41
N PHE A 59 12.79 -8.94 -16.87
CA PHE A 59 11.38 -9.24 -17.12
C PHE A 59 10.60 -8.07 -17.76
N GLY A 60 11.26 -6.97 -18.11
CA GLY A 60 10.62 -5.78 -18.66
C GLY A 60 9.81 -4.99 -17.62
N MET A 61 8.73 -4.36 -18.08
CA MET A 61 7.88 -3.51 -17.23
C MET A 61 6.78 -4.26 -16.48
N TYR A 62 6.54 -5.53 -16.78
CA TYR A 62 5.45 -6.33 -16.22
C TYR A 62 5.45 -6.40 -14.68
N PRO A 63 6.58 -6.68 -14.01
CA PRO A 63 6.60 -6.76 -12.55
C PRO A 63 6.27 -5.43 -11.88
N LEU A 64 6.62 -4.31 -12.50
CA LEU A 64 6.25 -2.98 -12.00
C LEU A 64 4.73 -2.76 -12.07
N PHE A 65 4.10 -3.12 -13.18
CA PHE A 65 2.65 -3.02 -13.34
C PHE A 65 1.91 -3.94 -12.37
N THR A 66 2.43 -5.15 -12.15
CA THR A 66 1.86 -6.10 -11.18
C THR A 66 1.94 -5.56 -9.76
N LEU A 67 3.09 -5.04 -9.35
CA LEU A 67 3.27 -4.43 -8.03
C LEU A 67 2.33 -3.22 -7.86
N LEU A 68 2.21 -2.38 -8.89
CA LEU A 68 1.33 -1.21 -8.86
C LEU A 68 -0.15 -1.62 -8.73
N ALA A 69 -0.57 -2.68 -9.44
CA ALA A 69 -1.92 -3.20 -9.37
C ALA A 69 -2.24 -3.72 -7.96
N PHE A 70 -1.36 -4.50 -7.36
CA PHE A 70 -1.54 -4.99 -5.99
C PHE A 70 -1.54 -3.87 -4.96
N ASN A 71 -0.64 -2.89 -5.08
CA ASN A 71 -0.63 -1.74 -4.20
C ASN A 71 -1.92 -0.91 -4.32
N SER A 72 -2.46 -0.75 -5.53
CA SER A 72 -3.74 -0.07 -5.75
C SER A 72 -4.91 -0.83 -5.13
N ALA A 73 -4.94 -2.15 -5.27
CA ALA A 73 -5.94 -3.00 -4.63
C ALA A 73 -5.84 -2.94 -3.09
N ALA A 74 -4.63 -2.91 -2.53
CA ALA A 74 -4.40 -2.73 -1.10
C ALA A 74 -4.98 -1.42 -0.56
N LYS A 75 -4.94 -0.32 -1.33
CA LYS A 75 -5.56 0.95 -0.93
C LYS A 75 -7.08 0.89 -0.90
N LEU A 76 -7.69 0.06 -1.75
CA LEU A 76 -9.14 -0.20 -1.68
C LEU A 76 -9.52 -0.98 -0.43
N LEU A 77 -8.67 -1.93 0.02
CA LEU A 77 -8.90 -2.62 1.30
C LEU A 77 -8.89 -1.66 2.49
N VAL A 78 -7.92 -0.74 2.53
CA VAL A 78 -7.88 0.30 3.58
C VAL A 78 -9.14 1.15 3.56
N ALA A 79 -9.65 1.50 2.39
CA ALA A 79 -10.91 2.24 2.27
C ALA A 79 -12.12 1.41 2.75
N LEU A 80 -12.11 0.10 2.49
CA LEU A 80 -13.13 -0.84 2.97
C LEU A 80 -13.11 -0.96 4.50
N ASP A 81 -11.91 -1.09 5.09
CA ASP A 81 -11.74 -1.13 6.54
C ASP A 81 -12.29 0.13 7.22
N LEU A 82 -12.04 1.30 6.63
CA LEU A 82 -12.60 2.56 7.10
C LEU A 82 -14.13 2.60 6.97
N ALA A 83 -14.68 2.05 5.88
CA ALA A 83 -16.12 1.97 5.68
C ALA A 83 -16.78 0.99 6.66
N SER A 84 -16.11 -0.09 7.04
CA SER A 84 -16.60 -1.03 8.05
C SER A 84 -16.62 -0.43 9.46
N GLN A 85 -15.68 0.46 9.79
CA GLN A 85 -15.62 1.16 11.07
C GLN A 85 -16.82 2.10 11.33
N ILE A 86 -17.50 2.53 10.29
CA ILE A 86 -18.70 3.38 10.37
C ILE A 86 -19.99 2.58 10.11
N ASP A 87 -19.95 1.25 10.36
CA ASP A 87 -21.07 0.31 10.22
C ASP A 87 -21.75 0.30 8.84
N LEU A 88 -21.07 0.78 7.80
CA LEU A 88 -21.58 0.68 6.42
C LEU A 88 -21.50 -0.72 5.86
N ILE A 89 -20.61 -1.55 6.40
CA ILE A 89 -20.38 -2.93 5.97
C ILE A 89 -20.23 -3.79 7.22
N THR A 90 -21.05 -4.85 7.30
CA THR A 90 -20.96 -5.83 8.39
C THR A 90 -19.84 -6.82 8.13
N ASN A 91 -18.88 -6.91 9.04
CA ASN A 91 -17.83 -7.92 8.98
C ASN A 91 -18.44 -9.31 9.19
N THR A 92 -18.17 -10.20 8.26
CA THR A 92 -18.54 -11.60 8.31
C THR A 92 -17.38 -12.48 8.81
N ALA A 93 -17.60 -13.79 8.93
CA ALA A 93 -16.57 -14.73 9.38
C ALA A 93 -15.31 -14.67 8.48
N THR A 94 -14.15 -14.88 9.08
CA THR A 94 -12.85 -14.93 8.36
C THR A 94 -12.80 -16.08 7.37
N VAL A 95 -12.19 -15.89 6.19
CA VAL A 95 -12.04 -16.93 5.16
C VAL A 95 -10.94 -17.91 5.52
N TRP A 96 -9.81 -17.40 6.03
CA TRP A 96 -8.68 -18.18 6.53
C TRP A 96 -7.98 -17.45 7.66
N ASP A 97 -7.16 -18.18 8.40
CA ASP A 97 -6.32 -17.63 9.47
C ASP A 97 -4.86 -18.06 9.23
N LEU A 98 -4.01 -17.10 8.92
CA LEU A 98 -2.58 -17.28 8.68
C LEU A 98 -1.71 -16.66 9.78
N ARG A 99 -2.29 -16.28 10.92
CA ARG A 99 -1.56 -15.63 12.03
C ARG A 99 -0.43 -16.49 12.57
N ASP A 100 -0.58 -17.81 12.54
CA ASP A 100 0.43 -18.77 13.01
C ASP A 100 1.61 -18.90 12.03
N VAL A 101 1.40 -18.61 10.74
CA VAL A 101 2.43 -18.69 9.70
C VAL A 101 3.13 -17.36 9.52
N LEU A 102 2.35 -16.29 9.40
CA LEU A 102 2.86 -14.93 9.20
C LEU A 102 1.92 -13.92 9.84
N SER A 103 2.24 -13.51 11.06
CA SER A 103 1.48 -12.48 11.76
C SER A 103 1.64 -11.12 11.06
N GLU A 104 0.55 -10.37 10.94
CA GLU A 104 0.56 -8.99 10.43
C GLU A 104 1.46 -8.06 11.25
N ASN A 105 1.63 -8.36 12.52
CA ASN A 105 2.48 -7.59 13.45
C ASN A 105 3.96 -7.90 13.31
N SER A 106 4.34 -8.95 12.56
CA SER A 106 5.73 -9.23 12.24
C SER A 106 6.30 -8.17 11.30
N GLU A 107 7.62 -7.98 11.30
CA GLU A 107 8.28 -7.01 10.43
C GLU A 107 7.99 -7.31 8.94
N ILE A 108 8.01 -8.59 8.56
CA ILE A 108 7.71 -9.03 7.20
C ILE A 108 6.22 -8.84 6.89
N GLY A 109 5.33 -9.15 7.83
CA GLY A 109 3.89 -8.95 7.69
C GLY A 109 3.54 -7.49 7.42
N ARG A 110 4.14 -6.55 8.15
CA ARG A 110 3.95 -5.10 7.95
C ARG A 110 4.43 -4.63 6.57
N VAL A 111 5.59 -5.12 6.12
CA VAL A 111 6.10 -4.80 4.78
C VAL A 111 5.19 -5.35 3.69
N LEU A 112 4.74 -6.60 3.80
CA LEU A 112 3.80 -7.21 2.86
C LEU A 112 2.44 -6.51 2.86
N ARG A 113 1.93 -6.12 4.03
CA ARG A 113 0.71 -5.33 4.14
C ARG A 113 0.84 -4.00 3.40
N ALA A 114 1.97 -3.30 3.56
CA ALA A 114 2.22 -2.02 2.90
C ALA A 114 2.39 -2.14 1.38
N LEU A 115 3.03 -3.21 0.88
CA LEU A 115 3.34 -3.40 -0.53
C LEU A 115 2.21 -4.03 -1.33
N VAL A 116 1.62 -5.09 -0.78
CA VAL A 116 0.65 -5.95 -1.48
C VAL A 116 -0.71 -6.01 -0.80
N GLY A 117 -0.89 -5.37 0.36
CA GLY A 117 -2.15 -5.45 1.11
C GLY A 117 -2.37 -6.81 1.79
N TYR A 118 -1.29 -7.44 2.27
CA TYR A 118 -1.40 -8.71 2.98
C TYR A 118 -2.25 -8.58 4.24
N GLU A 119 -3.17 -9.50 4.41
CA GLU A 119 -4.04 -9.64 5.59
C GLU A 119 -4.02 -11.10 6.04
N ALA A 120 -3.75 -11.34 7.33
CA ALA A 120 -3.63 -12.69 7.87
C ALA A 120 -5.00 -13.35 8.09
N THR A 121 -6.04 -12.56 8.33
CA THR A 121 -7.41 -13.04 8.60
C THR A 121 -8.43 -12.25 7.79
N PRO A 122 -8.39 -12.35 6.43
CA PRO A 122 -9.30 -11.56 5.62
C PRO A 122 -10.74 -12.07 5.69
N ASP A 123 -11.67 -11.16 5.58
CA ASP A 123 -13.08 -11.47 5.39
C ASP A 123 -13.39 -11.72 3.89
N PRO A 124 -14.50 -12.41 3.57
CA PRO A 124 -14.85 -12.73 2.19
C PRO A 124 -15.00 -11.52 1.29
N MET A 125 -15.48 -10.40 1.85
CA MET A 125 -15.68 -9.17 1.12
C MET A 125 -14.34 -8.54 0.71
N SER A 126 -13.37 -8.52 1.63
CA SER A 126 -12.00 -8.06 1.38
C SER A 126 -11.33 -8.88 0.29
N VAL A 127 -11.44 -10.22 0.34
CA VAL A 127 -10.87 -11.11 -0.68
C VAL A 127 -11.51 -10.86 -2.05
N LEU A 128 -12.83 -10.71 -2.11
CA LEU A 128 -13.54 -10.47 -3.37
C LEU A 128 -13.14 -9.12 -3.97
N ILE A 129 -13.14 -8.06 -3.17
CA ILE A 129 -12.77 -6.71 -3.64
C ILE A 129 -11.31 -6.66 -4.06
N TYR A 130 -10.41 -7.28 -3.28
CA TYR A 130 -8.99 -7.34 -3.62
C TYR A 130 -8.74 -8.06 -4.96
N SER A 131 -9.34 -9.24 -5.12
CA SER A 131 -9.19 -10.04 -6.33
C SER A 131 -9.75 -9.33 -7.56
N THR A 132 -10.98 -8.80 -7.45
CA THR A 132 -11.64 -8.09 -8.55
C THR A 132 -10.87 -6.83 -8.94
N SER A 133 -10.45 -6.02 -7.98
CA SER A 133 -9.71 -4.79 -8.25
C SER A 133 -8.33 -5.08 -8.84
N SER A 134 -7.62 -6.10 -8.37
CA SER A 134 -6.33 -6.52 -8.92
C SER A 134 -6.45 -6.93 -10.39
N VAL A 135 -7.47 -7.71 -10.73
CA VAL A 135 -7.73 -8.12 -12.13
C VAL A 135 -8.05 -6.91 -13.00
N VAL A 136 -8.92 -6.02 -12.54
CA VAL A 136 -9.29 -4.79 -13.28
C VAL A 136 -8.07 -3.92 -13.54
N PHE A 137 -7.23 -3.68 -12.52
CA PHE A 137 -6.01 -2.87 -12.69
C PHE A 137 -5.01 -3.53 -13.64
N LEU A 138 -4.83 -4.85 -13.58
CA LEU A 138 -3.95 -5.56 -14.52
C LEU A 138 -4.47 -5.47 -15.95
N LEU A 139 -5.77 -5.62 -16.17
CA LEU A 139 -6.38 -5.46 -17.49
C LEU A 139 -6.21 -4.04 -18.01
N LEU A 140 -6.44 -3.01 -17.19
CA LEU A 140 -6.20 -1.61 -17.55
C LEU A 140 -4.74 -1.36 -17.95
N CYS A 141 -3.79 -1.85 -17.16
CA CYS A 141 -2.36 -1.74 -17.49
C CYS A 141 -2.02 -2.43 -18.80
N TYR A 142 -2.59 -3.60 -19.06
CA TYR A 142 -2.38 -4.33 -20.31
C TYR A 142 -2.93 -3.55 -21.51
N VAL A 143 -4.18 -3.05 -21.44
CA VAL A 143 -4.81 -2.27 -22.51
C VAL A 143 -4.02 -0.99 -22.80
N ILE A 144 -3.60 -0.25 -21.77
CA ILE A 144 -2.81 0.98 -21.93
C ILE A 144 -1.46 0.65 -22.57
N SER A 145 -0.79 -0.40 -22.12
CA SER A 145 0.50 -0.83 -22.70
C SER A 145 0.37 -1.22 -24.17
N ALA A 146 -0.69 -1.93 -24.54
CA ALA A 146 -0.97 -2.31 -25.91
C ALA A 146 -1.30 -1.10 -26.80
N SER A 147 -2.00 -0.10 -26.27
CA SER A 147 -2.32 1.14 -26.99
C SER A 147 -1.06 1.96 -27.29
N ILE A 148 -0.18 2.13 -26.30
CA ILE A 148 1.09 2.87 -26.47
C ILE A 148 2.02 2.15 -27.46
N SER A 149 2.00 0.82 -27.49
CA SER A 149 2.80 0.05 -28.47
C SER A 149 2.33 0.26 -29.91
N LYS A 150 1.02 0.47 -30.12
CA LYS A 150 0.46 0.74 -31.44
C LYS A 150 0.76 2.15 -31.99
N GLU A 151 0.93 3.14 -31.12
CA GLU A 151 1.26 4.51 -31.54
C GLU A 151 2.76 4.70 -31.91
N ARG A 152 3.59 3.72 -31.59
CA ARG A 152 5.05 3.77 -31.89
C ARG A 152 5.44 3.07 -33.19
N VAL A 153 4.50 2.47 -33.89
CA VAL A 153 4.68 1.86 -35.23
C VAL A 153 4.10 2.77 -36.30
#